data_f978520e770a1055f8fdf350b55ef574
#
_entry.id   f978520e770a1055f8fdf350b55ef574
#
_cell.length_a   1.000
_cell.length_b   1.000
_cell.length_c   1.000
_cell.angle_alpha   90.00
_cell.angle_beta   90.00
_cell.angle_gamma   90.00
#
_symmetry.space_group_name_H-M   'P 1'
#
loop_
_entity.id
_entity.type
_entity.pdbx_description
1 polymer ?
#
loop_
_entity_poly.entity_id
_entity_poly.type
_entity_poly.pdbx_seq_one_letter_code
_entity_poly.pdbx_strand_id
1 'polypeptide(L)'
;MDLAVSNIFVVTTFVVFNLIFGLSSTMPVHSLYQTKVFFPEERDALMQIRDSVSSTLDLHGNWTGPPCNQNSGRWAGIICSNWHVVGLVLEGIQLTGSLPPTFLQNISFLAYLSFRNNSIYGPLPNLSNLVLLESVFFSYNRFTGPIPSEYIELPNLEQLELQQNYLDGEIPPFDQPTLTLFNVSYNHLQGSIPDTDVLQRFSESSYDHNSNLCGIPLEPCPVLPLAQLIPPPSPPISPPQSKKRKLPIWIVVLVAVVSTLVALMVMFVFLCCYKKAQEKETPKEHQAGILYTNYPEFAS
;
A
#
# COMPACT_ATOMS: atom_id res chain seq x y z
N MET A 1 14.66 24.66 -1.38
CA MET A 1 15.33 25.89 -0.96
C MET A 1 14.36 27.02 -0.57
N ASP A 2 13.05 26.81 -0.72
CA ASP A 2 12.04 27.90 -0.57
C ASP A 2 11.37 28.00 0.81
N LEU A 3 11.42 26.97 1.64
CA LEU A 3 10.83 26.99 2.99
C LEU A 3 11.72 27.73 4.04
N ALA A 4 13.02 27.76 3.84
CA ALA A 4 13.94 28.46 4.76
C ALA A 4 13.90 29.97 4.56
N VAL A 5 13.68 30.43 3.34
CA VAL A 5 13.62 31.86 3.00
C VAL A 5 12.30 32.48 3.48
N SER A 6 11.20 31.73 3.43
CA SER A 6 9.88 32.20 3.92
C SER A 6 9.87 32.42 5.43
N ASN A 7 10.52 31.54 6.22
CA ASN A 7 10.59 31.69 7.67
C ASN A 7 11.48 32.85 8.12
N ILE A 8 12.54 33.15 7.39
CA ILE A 8 13.43 34.31 7.70
C ILE A 8 12.68 35.61 7.43
N PHE A 9 11.85 35.66 6.37
CA PHE A 9 11.09 36.89 6.05
C PHE A 9 9.99 37.17 7.08
N VAL A 10 9.32 36.15 7.60
CA VAL A 10 8.29 36.30 8.64
C VAL A 10 8.90 36.75 9.97
N VAL A 11 10.04 36.19 10.35
CA VAL A 11 10.74 36.57 11.60
C VAL A 11 11.29 37.99 11.51
N THR A 12 11.87 38.38 10.38
CA THR A 12 12.42 39.74 10.20
C THR A 12 11.33 40.81 10.15
N THR A 13 10.19 40.55 9.54
CA THR A 13 9.03 41.48 9.53
C THR A 13 8.44 41.63 10.93
N PHE A 14 8.36 40.56 11.73
CA PHE A 14 7.85 40.62 13.10
C PHE A 14 8.79 41.41 14.04
N VAL A 15 10.09 41.25 13.90
CA VAL A 15 11.10 42.00 14.68
C VAL A 15 11.08 43.49 14.32
N VAL A 16 10.99 43.82 13.04
CA VAL A 16 10.94 45.22 12.56
C VAL A 16 9.63 45.89 13.00
N PHE A 17 8.50 45.16 12.99
CA PHE A 17 7.21 45.68 13.45
C PHE A 17 7.23 46.02 14.95
N ASN A 18 7.85 45.19 15.79
CA ASN A 18 7.97 45.44 17.22
C ASN A 18 8.93 46.57 17.58
N LEU A 19 9.95 46.80 16.75
CA LEU A 19 10.87 47.92 16.90
C LEU A 19 10.26 49.29 16.51
N ILE A 20 9.31 49.31 15.56
CA ILE A 20 8.67 50.53 15.08
C ILE A 20 7.50 50.95 15.99
N PHE A 21 6.77 50.01 16.58
CA PHE A 21 5.56 50.29 17.35
C PHE A 21 5.71 50.27 18.87
N GLY A 22 6.92 50.04 19.40
CA GLY A 22 7.22 50.17 20.85
C GLY A 22 6.39 49.27 21.77
N LEU A 23 5.85 48.16 21.25
CA LEU A 23 5.09 47.17 22.00
C LEU A 23 6.07 46.23 22.74
N SER A 24 6.52 46.64 23.92
CA SER A 24 7.19 45.77 24.87
C SER A 24 6.24 44.71 25.42
N SER A 25 5.85 43.76 24.61
CA SER A 25 5.37 42.49 25.13
C SER A 25 6.57 41.55 25.23
N THR A 26 7.13 41.48 26.41
CA THR A 26 8.08 40.42 26.81
C THR A 26 7.34 39.07 26.78
N MET A 27 7.20 38.53 25.58
CA MET A 27 6.89 37.11 25.44
C MET A 27 8.11 36.35 25.97
N PRO A 28 7.98 35.46 26.92
CA PRO A 28 9.10 34.69 27.40
C PRO A 28 9.65 33.85 26.24
N VAL A 29 10.86 34.17 25.80
CA VAL A 29 11.59 33.47 24.72
C VAL A 29 11.79 31.97 25.04
N HIS A 30 11.49 31.56 26.26
CA HIS A 30 11.59 30.18 26.72
C HIS A 30 10.43 29.26 26.27
N SER A 31 9.35 29.83 25.68
CA SER A 31 8.19 29.02 25.25
C SER A 31 8.25 28.56 23.78
N LEU A 32 9.24 29.03 22.99
CA LEU A 32 9.34 28.71 21.56
C LEU A 32 10.20 27.48 21.24
N TYR A 33 10.83 26.84 22.25
CA TYR A 33 11.73 25.71 22.04
C TYR A 33 11.22 24.35 22.56
N GLN A 34 9.96 24.24 22.92
CA GLN A 34 9.32 22.94 23.03
C GLN A 34 8.35 22.76 21.84
N THR A 35 8.85 22.82 20.62
CA THR A 35 8.17 22.12 19.54
C THR A 35 8.21 20.64 19.89
N LYS A 36 7.10 20.17 20.42
CA LYS A 36 6.86 18.75 20.67
C LYS A 36 6.99 18.07 19.31
N VAL A 37 8.20 17.58 19.01
CA VAL A 37 8.44 16.84 17.76
C VAL A 37 7.62 15.58 17.86
N PHE A 38 6.63 15.46 17.02
CA PHE A 38 5.69 14.36 16.98
C PHE A 38 5.36 14.10 15.51
N PHE A 39 5.46 12.87 15.10
CA PHE A 39 5.16 12.41 13.75
C PHE A 39 3.79 11.72 13.74
N PRO A 40 2.71 12.44 13.43
CA PRO A 40 1.36 11.86 13.47
C PRO A 40 1.20 10.70 12.50
N GLU A 41 1.92 10.69 11.37
CA GLU A 41 1.87 9.63 10.37
C GLU A 41 2.37 8.29 10.92
N GLU A 42 3.44 8.29 11.72
CA GLU A 42 3.95 7.10 12.40
C GLU A 42 2.95 6.57 13.43
N ARG A 43 2.37 7.47 14.22
CA ARG A 43 1.32 7.13 15.18
C ARG A 43 0.12 6.49 14.49
N ASP A 44 -0.38 7.12 13.43
CA ASP A 44 -1.60 6.67 12.75
C ASP A 44 -1.39 5.32 12.07
N ALA A 45 -0.18 5.03 11.55
CA ALA A 45 0.19 3.72 11.05
C ALA A 45 0.18 2.64 12.16
N LEU A 46 0.69 2.95 13.35
CA LEU A 46 0.64 2.03 14.49
C LEU A 46 -0.79 1.80 14.99
N MET A 47 -1.64 2.85 14.98
CA MET A 47 -3.05 2.72 15.36
C MET A 47 -3.82 1.77 14.43
N GLN A 48 -3.51 1.73 13.15
CA GLN A 48 -4.10 0.75 12.21
C GLN A 48 -3.80 -0.69 12.61
N ILE A 49 -2.57 -0.96 13.11
CA ILE A 49 -2.23 -2.29 13.63
C ILE A 49 -3.07 -2.59 14.88
N ARG A 50 -3.07 -1.69 15.85
CA ARG A 50 -3.84 -1.83 17.08
C ARG A 50 -5.30 -2.19 16.80
N ASP A 51 -5.90 -1.52 15.82
CA ASP A 51 -7.32 -1.66 15.49
C ASP A 51 -7.61 -2.93 14.64
N SER A 52 -6.57 -3.55 14.06
CA SER A 52 -6.68 -4.77 13.24
C SER A 52 -6.43 -6.06 14.02
N VAL A 53 -5.88 -5.97 15.23
CA VAL A 53 -5.52 -7.14 16.05
C VAL A 53 -6.16 -7.08 17.42
N SER A 54 -6.35 -8.24 18.04
CA SER A 54 -6.73 -8.40 19.44
C SER A 54 -5.55 -9.00 20.21
N SER A 55 -5.41 -8.67 21.49
CA SER A 55 -4.29 -9.09 22.32
C SER A 55 -4.71 -9.26 23.78
N THR A 56 -3.95 -10.02 24.57
CA THR A 56 -4.05 -10.03 26.02
C THR A 56 -3.45 -8.76 26.64
N LEU A 57 -2.55 -8.08 25.93
CA LEU A 57 -2.09 -6.76 26.30
C LEU A 57 -3.13 -5.73 25.85
N ASP A 58 -3.56 -4.87 26.77
CA ASP A 58 -4.46 -3.76 26.44
C ASP A 58 -3.73 -2.69 25.60
N LEU A 59 -3.62 -2.92 24.28
CA LEU A 59 -3.01 -1.96 23.36
C LEU A 59 -3.81 -0.66 23.29
N HIS A 60 -5.14 -0.72 23.42
CA HIS A 60 -5.99 0.48 23.38
C HIS A 60 -5.76 1.39 24.58
N GLY A 61 -5.59 0.84 25.74
CA GLY A 61 -5.24 1.62 26.95
C GLY A 61 -3.78 2.07 26.97
N ASN A 62 -2.87 1.25 26.47
CA ASN A 62 -1.43 1.51 26.47
C ASN A 62 -0.98 2.49 25.38
N TRP A 63 -1.50 2.34 24.16
CA TRP A 63 -1.10 3.13 22.99
C TRP A 63 -1.91 4.43 22.91
N THR A 64 -1.62 5.36 23.84
CA THR A 64 -2.27 6.68 23.91
C THR A 64 -1.24 7.81 23.84
N GLY A 65 -1.60 8.93 23.23
CA GLY A 65 -0.69 10.05 23.00
C GLY A 65 0.39 9.77 21.94
N PRO A 66 1.57 10.38 22.02
CA PRO A 66 2.68 10.14 21.11
C PRO A 66 3.40 8.82 21.43
N PRO A 67 3.82 8.02 20.40
CA PRO A 67 4.53 6.76 20.61
C PRO A 67 5.93 6.94 21.17
N CYS A 68 6.60 8.04 20.84
CA CYS A 68 7.98 8.33 21.21
C CYS A 68 8.13 9.58 22.08
N ASN A 69 9.17 9.57 22.93
CA ASN A 69 9.71 10.73 23.62
C ASN A 69 11.24 10.69 23.48
N GLN A 70 11.78 11.41 22.53
CA GLN A 70 13.19 11.32 22.09
C GLN A 70 13.58 9.88 21.71
N ASN A 71 14.47 9.26 22.48
CA ASN A 71 14.95 7.89 22.26
C ASN A 71 14.20 6.86 23.12
N SER A 72 13.11 7.27 23.79
CA SER A 72 12.33 6.38 24.66
C SER A 72 10.96 6.08 24.05
N GLY A 73 10.65 4.80 23.86
CA GLY A 73 9.30 4.35 23.52
C GLY A 73 8.35 4.56 24.69
N ARG A 74 7.20 5.16 24.43
CA ARG A 74 6.13 5.36 25.42
C ARG A 74 5.07 4.27 25.36
N TRP A 75 4.92 3.65 24.21
CA TRP A 75 3.98 2.59 23.99
C TRP A 75 4.67 1.24 24.15
N ALA A 76 3.96 0.25 24.68
CA ALA A 76 4.47 -1.10 24.81
C ALA A 76 4.92 -1.64 23.44
N GLY A 77 6.12 -2.20 23.40
CA GLY A 77 6.71 -2.77 22.18
C GLY A 77 7.27 -1.76 21.18
N ILE A 78 7.24 -0.47 21.46
CA ILE A 78 7.80 0.56 20.58
C ILE A 78 9.21 0.94 21.01
N ILE A 79 10.15 0.90 20.06
CA ILE A 79 11.52 1.37 20.21
C ILE A 79 11.68 2.65 19.41
N CYS A 80 12.29 3.66 20.04
CA CYS A 80 12.43 4.98 19.43
C CYS A 80 13.89 5.43 19.36
N SER A 81 14.20 6.19 18.31
CA SER A 81 15.46 6.93 18.16
C SER A 81 15.18 8.27 17.51
N ASN A 82 15.70 9.36 18.09
CA ASN A 82 15.49 10.72 17.57
C ASN A 82 14.03 11.07 17.27
N TRP A 83 13.12 10.69 18.18
CA TRP A 83 11.66 10.88 18.08
C TRP A 83 10.95 9.98 17.07
N HIS A 84 11.67 9.21 16.26
CA HIS A 84 11.11 8.27 15.30
C HIS A 84 10.96 6.87 15.88
N VAL A 85 9.97 6.14 15.38
CA VAL A 85 9.81 4.72 15.65
C VAL A 85 10.81 3.94 14.80
N VAL A 86 11.76 3.29 15.46
CA VAL A 86 12.79 2.44 14.81
C VAL A 86 12.58 0.96 15.06
N GLY A 87 11.71 0.59 16.00
CA GLY A 87 11.38 -0.80 16.27
C GLY A 87 9.95 -0.99 16.74
N LEU A 88 9.36 -2.10 16.32
CA LEU A 88 8.05 -2.59 16.77
C LEU A 88 8.19 -4.05 17.19
N VAL A 89 8.03 -4.32 18.50
CA VAL A 89 8.24 -5.63 19.13
C VAL A 89 7.00 -6.03 19.91
N LEU A 90 6.16 -6.86 19.33
CA LEU A 90 4.93 -7.37 19.93
C LEU A 90 4.97 -8.90 19.96
N GLU A 91 5.82 -9.46 20.83
CA GLU A 91 6.10 -10.88 20.92
C GLU A 91 5.32 -11.54 22.07
N GLY A 92 4.74 -12.74 21.82
CA GLY A 92 4.18 -13.58 22.86
C GLY A 92 3.01 -13.01 23.64
N ILE A 93 2.30 -12.02 23.09
CA ILE A 93 1.17 -11.34 23.74
C ILE A 93 -0.19 -11.82 23.22
N GLN A 94 -0.21 -13.00 22.61
CA GLN A 94 -1.41 -13.63 22.05
C GLN A 94 -2.14 -12.75 21.03
N LEU A 95 -1.40 -12.00 20.21
CA LEU A 95 -2.00 -11.24 19.11
C LEU A 95 -2.76 -12.18 18.18
N THR A 96 -4.00 -11.82 17.87
CA THR A 96 -4.81 -12.51 16.87
C THR A 96 -5.47 -11.48 15.96
N GLY A 97 -5.58 -11.79 14.68
CA GLY A 97 -6.07 -10.88 13.64
C GLY A 97 -5.24 -11.02 12.38
N SER A 98 -5.48 -10.15 11.40
CA SER A 98 -4.69 -10.05 10.17
C SER A 98 -4.07 -8.66 10.07
N LEU A 99 -2.86 -8.59 9.51
CA LEU A 99 -2.19 -7.30 9.30
C LEU A 99 -2.83 -6.58 8.10
N PRO A 100 -3.08 -5.26 8.20
CA PRO A 100 -3.67 -4.52 7.09
C PRO A 100 -2.73 -4.44 5.89
N PRO A 101 -3.25 -4.38 4.64
CA PRO A 101 -2.43 -4.31 3.44
C PRO A 101 -1.52 -3.06 3.38
N THR A 102 -1.96 -1.98 4.00
CA THR A 102 -1.23 -0.70 4.08
C THR A 102 -0.39 -0.58 5.35
N PHE A 103 -0.04 -1.72 5.91
CA PHE A 103 0.69 -1.88 7.13
C PHE A 103 2.02 -1.11 7.11
N LEU A 104 2.22 -0.27 8.13
CA LEU A 104 3.46 0.48 8.39
C LEU A 104 3.96 1.40 7.26
N GLN A 105 3.14 1.79 6.29
CA GLN A 105 3.58 2.56 5.10
C GLN A 105 4.30 3.88 5.42
N ASN A 106 4.05 4.47 6.58
CA ASN A 106 4.60 5.77 6.95
C ASN A 106 5.65 5.70 8.07
N ILE A 107 6.15 4.52 8.40
CA ILE A 107 7.19 4.34 9.43
C ILE A 107 8.54 4.07 8.75
N SER A 108 9.04 5.08 8.01
CA SER A 108 10.22 4.93 7.14
C SER A 108 11.54 4.72 7.89
N PHE A 109 11.57 4.93 9.21
CA PHE A 109 12.77 4.69 10.03
C PHE A 109 12.78 3.32 10.72
N LEU A 110 11.80 2.46 10.42
CA LEU A 110 11.71 1.14 11.04
C LEU A 110 12.86 0.25 10.59
N ALA A 111 13.66 -0.20 11.55
CA ALA A 111 14.76 -1.14 11.35
C ALA A 111 14.46 -2.52 11.94
N TYR A 112 13.65 -2.62 12.97
CA TYR A 112 13.35 -3.85 13.68
C TYR A 112 11.84 -4.11 13.77
N LEU A 113 11.38 -5.27 13.28
CA LEU A 113 9.97 -5.65 13.26
C LEU A 113 9.78 -7.07 13.78
N SER A 114 9.07 -7.23 14.90
CA SER A 114 8.79 -8.55 15.46
C SER A 114 7.36 -8.72 15.91
N PHE A 115 6.72 -9.79 15.40
CA PHE A 115 5.45 -10.34 15.88
C PHE A 115 5.59 -11.81 16.30
N ARG A 116 6.80 -12.23 16.68
CA ARG A 116 7.11 -13.60 17.04
C ARG A 116 6.15 -14.16 18.10
N ASN A 117 5.80 -15.46 17.97
CA ASN A 117 5.05 -16.21 18.97
C ASN A 117 3.67 -15.60 19.27
N ASN A 118 2.84 -15.49 18.22
CA ASN A 118 1.47 -14.99 18.28
C ASN A 118 0.50 -15.91 17.50
N SER A 119 -0.69 -15.42 17.20
CA SER A 119 -1.70 -16.12 16.41
C SER A 119 -2.18 -15.28 15.22
N ILE A 120 -1.29 -14.47 14.65
CA ILE A 120 -1.59 -13.62 13.48
C ILE A 120 -1.76 -14.52 12.26
N TYR A 121 -2.79 -14.25 11.45
CA TYR A 121 -3.13 -15.04 10.27
C TYR A 121 -3.28 -14.16 9.02
N GLY A 122 -3.48 -14.80 7.86
CA GLY A 122 -3.56 -14.14 6.56
C GLY A 122 -2.17 -14.02 5.91
N PRO A 123 -2.05 -13.27 4.81
CA PRO A 123 -0.80 -13.14 4.08
C PRO A 123 0.25 -12.33 4.86
N LEU A 124 1.52 -12.57 4.54
CA LEU A 124 2.60 -11.68 4.97
C LEU A 124 2.39 -10.27 4.41
N PRO A 125 2.66 -9.21 5.19
CA PRO A 125 2.48 -7.83 4.73
C PRO A 125 3.53 -7.43 3.70
N ASN A 126 3.20 -6.48 2.81
CA ASN A 126 4.19 -5.84 1.96
C ASN A 126 5.07 -4.89 2.79
N LEU A 127 6.38 -5.05 2.72
CA LEU A 127 7.38 -4.28 3.48
C LEU A 127 8.26 -3.40 2.57
N SER A 128 7.99 -3.31 1.27
CA SER A 128 8.86 -2.66 0.28
C SER A 128 9.18 -1.19 0.58
N ASN A 129 8.31 -0.50 1.33
CA ASN A 129 8.52 0.90 1.73
C ASN A 129 9.46 1.07 2.94
N LEU A 130 9.83 -0.02 3.61
CA LEU A 130 10.62 -0.01 4.84
C LEU A 130 12.11 -0.23 4.51
N VAL A 131 12.70 0.69 3.76
CA VAL A 131 14.06 0.55 3.20
C VAL A 131 15.18 0.48 4.24
N LEU A 132 14.92 0.87 5.49
CA LEU A 132 15.86 0.75 6.60
C LEU A 132 15.65 -0.53 7.43
N LEU A 133 14.76 -1.43 6.99
CA LEU A 133 14.43 -2.63 7.74
C LEU A 133 15.58 -3.64 7.69
N GLU A 134 16.08 -3.97 8.87
CA GLU A 134 17.20 -4.89 9.09
C GLU A 134 16.71 -6.26 9.58
N SER A 135 15.69 -6.28 10.44
CA SER A 135 15.25 -7.52 11.09
C SER A 135 13.74 -7.70 11.03
N VAL A 136 13.29 -8.86 10.56
CA VAL A 136 11.89 -9.27 10.44
C VAL A 136 11.70 -10.62 11.13
N PHE A 137 10.91 -10.67 12.21
CA PHE A 137 10.60 -11.87 12.97
C PHE A 137 9.09 -12.12 13.02
N PHE A 138 8.64 -13.00 12.14
CA PHE A 138 7.23 -13.41 12.04
C PHE A 138 7.02 -14.88 12.42
N SER A 139 8.06 -15.51 12.96
CA SER A 139 8.03 -16.92 13.36
C SER A 139 6.97 -17.23 14.41
N TYR A 140 6.51 -18.49 14.43
CA TYR A 140 5.50 -18.99 15.37
C TYR A 140 4.19 -18.18 15.30
N ASN A 141 3.59 -18.16 14.10
CA ASN A 141 2.31 -17.53 13.81
C ASN A 141 1.43 -18.43 12.91
N ARG A 142 0.43 -17.85 12.26
CA ARG A 142 -0.48 -18.54 11.34
C ARG A 142 -0.52 -17.86 9.98
N PHE A 143 0.58 -17.26 9.55
CA PHE A 143 0.66 -16.64 8.23
C PHE A 143 0.48 -17.67 7.12
N THR A 144 -0.19 -17.28 6.03
CA THR A 144 -0.51 -18.14 4.88
C THR A 144 -0.12 -17.45 3.57
N GLY A 145 -0.12 -18.20 2.47
CA GLY A 145 0.26 -17.69 1.15
C GLY A 145 1.77 -17.57 0.96
N PRO A 146 2.22 -17.02 -0.17
CA PRO A 146 3.62 -16.98 -0.53
C PRO A 146 4.41 -15.95 0.27
N ILE A 147 5.72 -16.15 0.33
CA ILE A 147 6.65 -15.12 0.78
C ILE A 147 6.65 -14.02 -0.29
N PRO A 148 6.36 -12.75 0.06
CA PRO A 148 6.34 -11.66 -0.92
C PRO A 148 7.67 -11.50 -1.64
N SER A 149 7.65 -11.48 -2.98
CA SER A 149 8.86 -11.31 -3.79
C SER A 149 9.56 -9.98 -3.52
N GLU A 150 8.83 -8.98 -3.07
CA GLU A 150 9.34 -7.65 -2.75
C GLU A 150 10.32 -7.64 -1.57
N TYR A 151 10.37 -8.72 -0.77
CA TYR A 151 11.35 -8.82 0.32
C TYR A 151 12.79 -8.93 -0.18
N ILE A 152 13.00 -9.39 -1.43
CA ILE A 152 14.33 -9.37 -2.05
C ILE A 152 14.86 -7.96 -2.34
N GLU A 153 13.96 -6.97 -2.37
CA GLU A 153 14.29 -5.56 -2.64
C GLU A 153 14.66 -4.77 -1.37
N LEU A 154 14.60 -5.38 -0.18
CA LEU A 154 14.98 -4.75 1.08
C LEU A 154 16.50 -4.68 1.21
N PRO A 155 17.12 -3.49 1.06
CA PRO A 155 18.57 -3.39 0.87
C PRO A 155 19.39 -3.65 2.13
N ASN A 156 18.77 -3.49 3.30
CA ASN A 156 19.41 -3.62 4.61
C ASN A 156 18.97 -4.86 5.37
N LEU A 157 18.20 -5.76 4.74
CA LEU A 157 17.68 -6.94 5.41
C LEU A 157 18.82 -7.87 5.84
N GLU A 158 18.98 -8.05 7.15
CA GLU A 158 19.98 -8.90 7.78
C GLU A 158 19.39 -10.19 8.35
N GLN A 159 18.16 -10.13 8.83
CA GLN A 159 17.53 -11.22 9.55
C GLN A 159 16.07 -11.41 9.11
N LEU A 160 15.74 -12.63 8.70
CA LEU A 160 14.38 -13.01 8.30
C LEU A 160 14.00 -14.35 8.93
N GLU A 161 13.12 -14.32 9.93
CA GLU A 161 12.56 -15.51 10.58
C GLU A 161 11.09 -15.68 10.29
N LEU A 162 10.74 -16.70 9.50
CA LEU A 162 9.38 -17.05 9.08
C LEU A 162 8.95 -18.46 9.52
N GLN A 163 9.80 -19.18 10.28
CA GLN A 163 9.55 -20.57 10.64
C GLN A 163 8.26 -20.72 11.48
N GLN A 164 7.68 -21.92 11.43
CA GLN A 164 6.45 -22.26 12.16
C GLN A 164 5.27 -21.35 11.75
N ASN A 165 4.91 -21.44 10.46
CA ASN A 165 3.77 -20.78 9.87
C ASN A 165 3.05 -21.74 8.89
N TYR A 166 2.15 -21.24 8.06
CA TYR A 166 1.45 -21.99 7.00
C TYR A 166 1.76 -21.40 5.61
N LEU A 167 2.98 -20.86 5.43
CA LEU A 167 3.41 -20.25 4.17
C LEU A 167 3.52 -21.31 3.08
N ASP A 168 3.14 -20.97 1.88
CA ASP A 168 3.16 -21.83 0.70
C ASP A 168 3.89 -21.17 -0.48
N GLY A 169 3.90 -21.84 -1.65
CA GLY A 169 4.60 -21.32 -2.82
C GLY A 169 6.13 -21.56 -2.77
N GLU A 170 6.84 -20.84 -3.60
CA GLU A 170 8.29 -20.95 -3.74
C GLU A 170 9.04 -19.95 -2.88
N ILE A 171 10.29 -20.22 -2.55
CA ILE A 171 11.17 -19.26 -1.89
C ILE A 171 11.63 -18.24 -2.93
N PRO A 172 11.45 -16.93 -2.71
CA PRO A 172 12.05 -15.90 -3.58
C PRO A 172 13.59 -16.01 -3.62
N PRO A 173 14.24 -15.62 -4.72
CA PRO A 173 15.68 -15.73 -4.90
C PRO A 173 16.42 -14.62 -4.11
N PHE A 174 16.42 -14.74 -2.78
CA PHE A 174 17.17 -13.82 -1.91
C PHE A 174 18.66 -13.87 -2.25
N ASP A 175 19.25 -12.71 -2.52
CA ASP A 175 20.67 -12.56 -2.86
C ASP A 175 21.29 -11.32 -2.18
N GLN A 176 20.64 -10.80 -1.15
CA GLN A 176 21.17 -9.67 -0.37
C GLN A 176 22.37 -10.13 0.46
N PRO A 177 23.57 -9.56 0.25
CA PRO A 177 24.77 -9.96 0.97
C PRO A 177 24.69 -9.69 2.48
N THR A 178 23.82 -8.77 2.89
CA THR A 178 23.52 -8.42 4.29
C THR A 178 22.79 -9.51 5.05
N LEU A 179 22.07 -10.42 4.36
CA LEU A 179 21.25 -11.46 5.01
C LEU A 179 22.13 -12.49 5.71
N THR A 180 22.14 -12.46 7.03
CA THR A 180 22.96 -13.33 7.90
C THR A 180 22.15 -14.38 8.66
N LEU A 181 20.85 -14.16 8.81
CA LEU A 181 19.91 -15.09 9.41
C LEU A 181 18.70 -15.28 8.48
N PHE A 182 18.44 -16.52 8.10
CA PHE A 182 17.29 -16.90 7.30
C PHE A 182 16.71 -18.21 7.81
N ASN A 183 15.43 -18.22 8.14
CA ASN A 183 14.76 -19.45 8.57
C ASN A 183 13.32 -19.47 8.10
N VAL A 184 13.00 -20.45 7.25
CA VAL A 184 11.66 -20.70 6.70
C VAL A 184 11.14 -22.10 7.01
N SER A 185 11.81 -22.82 7.93
CA SER A 185 11.46 -24.18 8.32
C SER A 185 10.02 -24.29 8.86
N TYR A 186 9.46 -25.48 8.86
CA TYR A 186 8.11 -25.73 9.36
C TYR A 186 7.05 -24.86 8.70
N ASN A 187 6.94 -24.97 7.36
CA ASN A 187 5.95 -24.32 6.52
C ASN A 187 5.42 -25.30 5.46
N HIS A 188 4.75 -24.82 4.44
CA HIS A 188 4.26 -25.61 3.30
C HIS A 188 4.92 -25.18 1.98
N LEU A 189 6.12 -24.64 2.05
CA LEU A 189 6.88 -24.18 0.89
C LEU A 189 7.20 -25.36 -0.04
N GLN A 190 7.33 -25.05 -1.33
CA GLN A 190 7.53 -26.05 -2.39
C GLN A 190 8.53 -25.58 -3.44
N GLY A 191 8.92 -26.50 -4.32
CA GLY A 191 9.84 -26.20 -5.42
C GLY A 191 11.30 -26.32 -5.00
N SER A 192 12.18 -25.82 -5.86
CA SER A 192 13.63 -25.83 -5.60
C SER A 192 14.04 -24.62 -4.78
N ILE A 193 14.90 -24.83 -3.78
CA ILE A 193 15.61 -23.71 -3.14
C ILE A 193 16.41 -22.99 -4.21
N PRO A 194 16.25 -21.65 -4.34
CA PRO A 194 17.00 -20.89 -5.34
C PRO A 194 18.52 -21.00 -5.17
N ASP A 195 19.22 -21.18 -6.29
CA ASP A 195 20.67 -21.33 -6.32
C ASP A 195 21.36 -19.95 -6.27
N THR A 196 21.25 -19.29 -5.10
CA THR A 196 21.96 -18.03 -4.82
C THR A 196 23.04 -18.24 -3.77
N ASP A 197 24.15 -17.49 -3.88
CA ASP A 197 25.26 -17.58 -2.91
C ASP A 197 24.80 -17.31 -1.48
N VAL A 198 23.76 -16.52 -1.31
CA VAL A 198 23.20 -16.18 0.00
C VAL A 198 22.42 -17.34 0.60
N LEU A 199 21.47 -17.92 -0.15
CA LEU A 199 20.63 -19.00 0.36
C LEU A 199 21.41 -20.30 0.58
N GLN A 200 22.45 -20.53 -0.19
CA GLN A 200 23.32 -21.71 -0.04
C GLN A 200 24.19 -21.68 1.24
N ARG A 201 24.29 -20.55 1.92
CA ARG A 201 25.07 -20.43 3.18
C ARG A 201 24.31 -20.95 4.41
N PHE A 202 22.97 -21.04 4.32
CA PHE A 202 22.16 -21.49 5.44
C PHE A 202 22.07 -23.01 5.50
N SER A 203 22.02 -23.54 6.70
CA SER A 203 21.96 -24.98 6.93
C SER A 203 20.59 -25.57 6.58
N GLU A 204 20.54 -26.89 6.41
CA GLU A 204 19.32 -27.66 6.20
C GLU A 204 18.19 -27.27 7.18
N SER A 205 18.54 -27.06 8.46
CA SER A 205 17.57 -26.68 9.49
C SER A 205 16.81 -25.36 9.22
N SER A 206 17.33 -24.52 8.34
CA SER A 206 16.64 -23.29 7.90
C SER A 206 15.47 -23.55 6.94
N TYR A 207 15.46 -24.71 6.31
CA TYR A 207 14.50 -25.09 5.26
C TYR A 207 13.64 -26.30 5.62
N ASP A 208 14.06 -27.03 6.66
CA ASP A 208 13.49 -28.31 7.07
C ASP A 208 11.97 -28.25 7.32
N HIS A 209 11.31 -29.41 7.30
CA HIS A 209 9.85 -29.52 7.51
C HIS A 209 9.00 -28.69 6.50
N ASN A 210 9.46 -28.60 5.24
CA ASN A 210 8.70 -28.20 4.08
C ASN A 210 8.65 -29.38 3.11
N SER A 211 7.60 -30.18 3.16
CA SER A 211 7.52 -31.51 2.52
C SER A 211 7.73 -31.53 0.99
N ASN A 212 7.54 -30.41 0.33
CA ASN A 212 7.65 -30.28 -1.13
C ASN A 212 8.83 -29.39 -1.56
N LEU A 213 9.71 -29.01 -0.63
CA LEU A 213 10.90 -28.23 -0.90
C LEU A 213 12.07 -29.17 -1.17
N CYS A 214 12.92 -28.85 -2.12
CA CYS A 214 14.06 -29.67 -2.53
C CYS A 214 15.25 -28.81 -3.01
N GLY A 215 16.38 -29.43 -3.31
CA GLY A 215 17.58 -28.72 -3.72
C GLY A 215 18.48 -28.35 -2.55
N ILE A 216 19.74 -28.04 -2.82
CA ILE A 216 20.76 -27.77 -1.79
C ILE A 216 20.27 -26.65 -0.84
N PRO A 217 20.38 -26.85 0.50
CA PRO A 217 21.09 -27.95 1.21
C PRO A 217 20.22 -29.20 1.49
N LEU A 218 18.94 -29.20 1.04
CA LEU A 218 18.06 -30.38 1.13
C LEU A 218 18.39 -31.42 0.05
N GLU A 219 17.63 -32.51 0.04
CA GLU A 219 17.69 -33.54 -0.97
C GLU A 219 17.47 -32.96 -2.39
N PRO A 220 18.12 -33.49 -3.43
CA PRO A 220 17.93 -33.06 -4.79
C PRO A 220 16.47 -33.15 -5.24
N CYS A 221 16.05 -32.20 -6.05
CA CYS A 221 14.69 -32.22 -6.59
C CYS A 221 14.48 -33.47 -7.47
N PRO A 222 13.30 -34.11 -7.39
CA PRO A 222 12.99 -35.26 -8.20
C PRO A 222 13.04 -34.90 -9.68
N VAL A 223 13.93 -35.56 -10.42
CA VAL A 223 13.96 -35.47 -11.88
C VAL A 223 12.77 -36.26 -12.43
N LEU A 224 11.85 -35.62 -13.12
CA LEU A 224 10.83 -36.35 -13.87
C LEU A 224 11.53 -37.23 -14.90
N PRO A 225 11.25 -38.55 -14.93
CA PRO A 225 11.81 -39.44 -15.94
C PRO A 225 11.52 -38.88 -17.33
N LEU A 226 12.54 -38.78 -18.19
CA LEU A 226 12.43 -38.27 -19.56
C LEU A 226 11.31 -38.95 -20.37
N ALA A 227 10.92 -40.15 -19.97
CA ALA A 227 9.80 -40.91 -20.53
C ALA A 227 8.43 -40.24 -20.35
N GLN A 228 8.26 -39.34 -19.38
CA GLN A 228 7.01 -38.58 -19.20
C GLN A 228 7.01 -37.26 -19.99
N LEU A 229 8.16 -36.80 -20.49
CA LEU A 229 8.29 -35.64 -21.37
C LEU A 229 8.09 -35.98 -22.85
N ILE A 230 8.06 -37.28 -23.19
CA ILE A 230 7.69 -37.73 -24.53
C ILE A 230 6.16 -37.78 -24.54
N PRO A 231 5.47 -36.85 -25.21
CA PRO A 231 4.04 -36.99 -25.37
C PRO A 231 3.76 -38.35 -26.02
N PRO A 232 2.72 -39.10 -25.60
CA PRO A 232 2.37 -40.35 -26.25
C PRO A 232 2.29 -40.12 -27.73
N PRO A 233 2.76 -41.08 -28.59
CA PRO A 233 2.73 -40.89 -30.03
C PRO A 233 1.32 -40.47 -30.40
N SER A 234 1.22 -39.28 -30.97
CA SER A 234 -0.06 -38.69 -31.38
C SER A 234 -0.79 -39.68 -32.25
N PRO A 235 -2.09 -39.97 -31.98
CA PRO A 235 -2.90 -40.74 -32.87
C PRO A 235 -2.83 -40.11 -34.27
N PRO A 236 -2.90 -40.89 -35.37
CA PRO A 236 -2.75 -40.37 -36.72
C PRO A 236 -3.65 -39.16 -36.91
N ILE A 237 -3.04 -38.07 -37.38
CA ILE A 237 -3.66 -36.76 -37.51
C ILE A 237 -4.80 -36.89 -38.53
N SER A 238 -6.02 -36.92 -38.04
CA SER A 238 -7.19 -36.65 -38.89
C SER A 238 -7.07 -35.19 -39.37
N PRO A 239 -7.36 -34.87 -40.63
CA PRO A 239 -7.22 -33.51 -41.14
C PRO A 239 -8.00 -32.53 -40.27
N PRO A 240 -7.49 -31.33 -40.05
CA PRO A 240 -8.09 -30.38 -39.11
C PRO A 240 -9.50 -30.02 -39.57
N GLN A 241 -10.50 -30.49 -38.87
CA GLN A 241 -11.83 -29.93 -38.99
C GLN A 241 -11.80 -28.51 -38.44
N SER A 242 -11.81 -27.55 -39.34
CA SER A 242 -12.02 -26.15 -39.07
C SER A 242 -13.38 -25.96 -38.39
N LYS A 243 -13.43 -26.08 -37.07
CA LYS A 243 -14.57 -25.59 -36.27
C LYS A 243 -14.55 -24.07 -36.33
N LYS A 244 -15.26 -23.51 -37.33
CA LYS A 244 -15.65 -22.10 -37.30
C LYS A 244 -16.40 -21.88 -35.99
N ARG A 245 -15.75 -21.20 -35.01
CA ARG A 245 -16.39 -20.75 -33.78
C ARG A 245 -17.50 -19.79 -34.19
N LYS A 246 -18.74 -20.26 -34.26
CA LYS A 246 -19.91 -19.39 -34.34
C LYS A 246 -19.97 -18.58 -33.08
N LEU A 247 -19.86 -17.26 -33.17
CA LEU A 247 -20.11 -16.37 -32.02
C LEU A 247 -21.49 -16.73 -31.46
N PRO A 248 -21.61 -16.85 -30.13
CA PRO A 248 -22.89 -17.14 -29.53
C PRO A 248 -23.91 -16.04 -29.89
N ILE A 249 -25.11 -16.47 -30.27
CA ILE A 249 -26.19 -15.60 -30.79
C ILE A 249 -26.43 -14.37 -29.91
N TRP A 250 -26.30 -14.51 -28.59
CA TRP A 250 -26.49 -13.40 -27.65
C TRP A 250 -25.48 -12.25 -27.87
N ILE A 251 -24.22 -12.54 -28.29
CA ILE A 251 -23.23 -11.48 -28.58
C ILE A 251 -23.66 -10.73 -29.87
N VAL A 252 -24.15 -11.44 -30.89
CA VAL A 252 -24.63 -10.80 -32.13
C VAL A 252 -25.84 -9.91 -31.85
N VAL A 253 -26.77 -10.37 -31.00
CA VAL A 253 -27.95 -9.58 -30.56
C VAL A 253 -27.50 -8.35 -29.77
N LEU A 254 -26.55 -8.51 -28.89
CA LEU A 254 -26.06 -7.41 -28.05
C LEU A 254 -25.38 -6.31 -28.87
N VAL A 255 -24.58 -6.70 -29.87
CA VAL A 255 -23.95 -5.75 -30.82
C VAL A 255 -25.01 -5.04 -31.66
N ALA A 256 -26.05 -5.74 -32.12
CA ALA A 256 -27.14 -5.12 -32.88
C ALA A 256 -27.94 -4.12 -32.05
N VAL A 257 -28.25 -4.45 -30.76
CA VAL A 257 -28.98 -3.53 -29.84
C VAL A 257 -28.15 -2.29 -29.54
N VAL A 258 -26.85 -2.46 -29.26
CA VAL A 258 -25.97 -1.31 -28.96
C VAL A 258 -25.84 -0.40 -30.19
N SER A 259 -25.69 -0.97 -31.42
CA SER A 259 -25.57 -0.17 -32.64
C SER A 259 -26.85 0.64 -32.92
N THR A 260 -28.03 0.04 -32.68
CA THR A 260 -29.31 0.76 -32.87
C THR A 260 -29.50 1.89 -31.83
N LEU A 261 -29.10 1.67 -30.59
CA LEU A 261 -29.16 2.72 -29.55
C LEU A 261 -28.23 3.88 -29.86
N VAL A 262 -27.03 3.61 -30.35
CA VAL A 262 -26.08 4.66 -30.79
C VAL A 262 -26.65 5.45 -31.96
N ALA A 263 -27.25 4.79 -32.93
CA ALA A 263 -27.89 5.46 -34.08
C ALA A 263 -29.06 6.38 -33.64
N LEU A 264 -29.89 5.91 -32.70
CA LEU A 264 -30.99 6.71 -32.16
C LEU A 264 -30.48 7.93 -31.35
N MET A 265 -29.42 7.78 -30.59
CA MET A 265 -28.79 8.89 -29.89
C MET A 265 -28.21 9.94 -30.84
N VAL A 266 -27.55 9.52 -31.93
CA VAL A 266 -27.03 10.43 -32.97
C VAL A 266 -28.17 11.16 -33.64
N MET A 267 -29.24 10.45 -34.02
CA MET A 267 -30.45 11.08 -34.58
C MET A 267 -31.09 12.10 -33.63
N PHE A 268 -31.19 11.77 -32.34
CA PHE A 268 -31.73 12.66 -31.33
C PHE A 268 -30.89 13.94 -31.19
N VAL A 269 -29.57 13.81 -31.14
CA VAL A 269 -28.65 14.96 -31.10
C VAL A 269 -28.80 15.82 -32.36
N PHE A 270 -28.93 15.19 -33.54
CA PHE A 270 -29.12 15.91 -34.81
C PHE A 270 -30.42 16.67 -34.83
N LEU A 271 -31.53 16.07 -34.36
CA LEU A 271 -32.82 16.72 -34.25
C LEU A 271 -32.84 17.89 -33.25
N CYS A 272 -32.12 17.71 -32.12
CA CYS A 272 -31.96 18.81 -31.14
C CYS A 272 -31.13 19.96 -31.70
N CYS A 273 -30.05 19.67 -32.43
CA CYS A 273 -29.26 20.71 -33.12
C CYS A 273 -30.04 21.41 -34.22
N TYR A 274 -30.84 20.65 -35.00
CA TYR A 274 -31.67 21.19 -36.06
C TYR A 274 -32.77 22.10 -35.51
N LYS A 275 -33.43 21.69 -34.42
CA LYS A 275 -34.42 22.52 -33.70
C LYS A 275 -33.82 23.82 -33.19
N LYS A 276 -32.60 23.74 -32.63
CA LYS A 276 -31.90 24.92 -32.11
C LYS A 276 -31.39 25.86 -33.22
N ALA A 277 -31.14 25.33 -34.44
CA ALA A 277 -30.83 26.14 -35.61
C ALA A 277 -32.04 26.85 -36.17
N GLN A 278 -33.24 26.22 -36.16
CA GLN A 278 -34.48 26.86 -36.59
C GLN A 278 -34.99 27.97 -35.63
N GLU A 279 -34.75 27.83 -34.36
CA GLU A 279 -35.09 28.85 -33.34
C GLU A 279 -34.26 30.13 -33.50
N LYS A 280 -33.16 30.13 -34.25
CA LYS A 280 -32.33 31.30 -34.54
C LYS A 280 -32.76 32.09 -35.78
N GLU A 281 -33.70 31.59 -36.60
CA GLU A 281 -34.13 32.20 -37.86
C GLU A 281 -35.49 32.87 -37.80
N THR A 282 -36.11 33.11 -36.63
CA THR A 282 -37.29 33.96 -36.56
C THR A 282 -36.86 35.42 -36.54
N PRO A 283 -37.26 36.22 -37.55
CA PRO A 283 -36.95 37.64 -37.63
C PRO A 283 -37.69 38.39 -36.48
N LYS A 284 -36.97 39.23 -35.77
CA LYS A 284 -37.57 40.22 -34.89
C LYS A 284 -38.32 41.24 -35.74
N GLU A 285 -39.64 41.18 -35.74
CA GLU A 285 -40.51 42.15 -36.31
C GLU A 285 -40.38 43.45 -35.50
N HIS A 286 -39.98 44.49 -36.23
CA HIS A 286 -40.00 45.92 -35.78
C HIS A 286 -41.39 46.31 -35.43
N GLN A 287 -41.69 46.75 -34.20
CA GLN A 287 -42.72 47.67 -33.88
C GLN A 287 -42.13 49.06 -33.54
N ALA A 288 -42.21 49.91 -34.55
CA ALA A 288 -41.94 51.30 -34.41
C ALA A 288 -43.16 52.01 -33.77
N GLY A 289 -42.88 52.86 -32.87
CA GLY A 289 -43.45 54.15 -32.59
C GLY A 289 -44.92 54.27 -32.27
N ILE A 290 -45.21 54.87 -31.14
CA ILE A 290 -46.02 56.14 -31.10
C ILE A 290 -45.63 56.84 -29.79
N LEU A 291 -45.08 58.06 -29.98
CA LEU A 291 -44.99 59.11 -28.97
C LEU A 291 -46.38 59.59 -28.63
N TYR A 292 -46.72 59.73 -27.37
CA TYR A 292 -47.61 60.73 -26.87
C TYR A 292 -47.07 61.40 -25.62
N THR A 293 -46.74 62.67 -25.83
CA THR A 293 -46.57 63.69 -24.82
C THR A 293 -47.91 63.95 -24.11
N ASN A 294 -47.87 64.12 -22.80
CA ASN A 294 -48.51 65.24 -22.14
C ASN A 294 -48.17 65.31 -20.65
N TYR A 295 -47.65 66.45 -20.28
CA TYR A 295 -47.53 67.06 -18.97
C TYR A 295 -48.91 67.73 -18.65
N PRO A 296 -49.08 68.38 -17.46
CA PRO A 296 -49.00 67.99 -16.05
C PRO A 296 -50.33 68.26 -15.31
N GLU A 297 -50.41 67.93 -14.02
CA GLU A 297 -51.01 68.91 -13.05
C GLU A 297 -50.95 68.40 -11.60
N PHE A 298 -50.52 69.21 -10.79
CA PHE A 298 -50.65 69.75 -9.44
C PHE A 298 -51.77 69.21 -8.51
N ALA A 299 -51.36 69.19 -7.22
CA ALA A 299 -52.09 69.56 -5.98
C ALA A 299 -52.87 68.39 -5.30
N SER A 300 -52.58 68.07 -4.12
CA SER A 300 -52.52 68.70 -2.81
C SER A 300 -52.06 67.70 -1.76
#